data_447bd87b659a2f5ef4327b5e658655f0
#
_entry.id   447bd87b659a2f5ef4327b5e658655f0
#
_cell.length_a   1.000
_cell.length_b   1.000
_cell.length_c   1.000
_cell.angle_alpha   90.00
_cell.angle_beta   90.00
_cell.angle_gamma   90.00
#
_symmetry.space_group_name_H-M   'P 1'
#
loop_
_entity.id
_entity.type
_entity.pdbx_description
1 polymer ?
#
loop_
_entity_poly.entity_id
_entity_poly.type
_entity_poly.pdbx_seq_one_letter_code
_entity_poly.pdbx_strand_id
1 'polypeptide(L)'
;GAAGVAAGVDGTILTTTDNGGSWARQEILEVGQDEDDNQPAPTTRPLNDLAMNVNESGEITMWTSSDDNVWEWGLLGGDLGISPRSGVSISMMIKRNLPNSAILAVAAFLVAVPTSLAAGVWVGVHPDTKLDRILSQGSLLTISLPEFVTGVLLILIFSATLDWFPSSSIMLPGESVWDRPGILVLPILTVTGALFAYIMRMARSNVIEVMNSDYVRAAILKGLPMHRVVIRHVLPNAMLPTITVIANNVGWMFGGLIIVESVFAYPGVGRLLLMAIDTRDVRLLQSTALVIASVYAFSNLAADMAYGVLNPRLRLA
;
A
#
# COMPACT_ATOMS: atom_id res chain seq x y z
N GLY A 1 -37.98 -7.56 -13.00
CA GLY A 1 -37.33 -8.58 -13.79
C GLY A 1 -35.90 -8.17 -14.03
N ALA A 2 -34.95 -9.08 -13.94
CA ALA A 2 -33.57 -8.75 -14.25
C ALA A 2 -33.40 -8.71 -15.78
N ALA A 3 -32.86 -7.59 -16.28
CA ALA A 3 -32.48 -7.48 -17.69
C ALA A 3 -31.09 -8.10 -17.88
N GLY A 4 -30.89 -8.87 -18.93
CA GLY A 4 -29.61 -9.43 -19.32
C GLY A 4 -29.18 -8.91 -20.69
N VAL A 5 -27.88 -8.77 -20.91
CA VAL A 5 -27.29 -8.38 -22.20
C VAL A 5 -26.28 -9.45 -22.59
N ALA A 6 -26.34 -9.93 -23.83
CA ALA A 6 -25.36 -10.83 -24.40
C ALA A 6 -24.85 -10.25 -25.73
N ALA A 7 -23.52 -10.28 -25.93
CA ALA A 7 -22.89 -9.83 -27.16
C ALA A 7 -22.45 -11.03 -28.01
N GLY A 8 -22.76 -11.02 -29.29
CA GLY A 8 -22.34 -12.06 -30.24
C GLY A 8 -21.09 -11.66 -31.02
N VAL A 9 -20.42 -12.65 -31.62
CA VAL A 9 -19.14 -12.53 -32.35
C VAL A 9 -19.20 -11.55 -33.52
N ASP A 10 -20.40 -11.23 -34.03
CA ASP A 10 -20.62 -10.34 -35.17
C ASP A 10 -21.02 -8.90 -34.76
N GLY A 11 -20.72 -8.49 -33.51
CA GLY A 11 -21.17 -7.18 -33.03
C GLY A 11 -22.69 -7.09 -32.77
N THR A 12 -23.39 -8.21 -32.74
CA THR A 12 -24.81 -8.27 -32.42
C THR A 12 -25.03 -8.18 -30.92
N ILE A 13 -25.79 -7.19 -30.47
CA ILE A 13 -26.21 -7.06 -29.07
C ILE A 13 -27.59 -7.70 -28.92
N LEU A 14 -27.71 -8.65 -28.06
CA LEU A 14 -28.98 -9.26 -27.68
C LEU A 14 -29.36 -8.78 -26.28
N THR A 15 -30.57 -8.31 -26.11
CA THR A 15 -31.12 -7.91 -24.80
C THR A 15 -32.28 -8.82 -24.40
N THR A 16 -32.36 -9.15 -23.12
CA THR A 16 -33.49 -9.86 -22.53
C THR A 16 -34.07 -9.08 -21.38
N THR A 17 -35.38 -9.07 -21.25
CA THR A 17 -36.12 -8.48 -20.13
C THR A 17 -36.83 -9.52 -19.27
N ASP A 18 -36.70 -10.80 -19.62
CA ASP A 18 -37.38 -11.93 -19.00
C ASP A 18 -36.43 -13.02 -18.46
N ASN A 19 -35.29 -12.63 -17.92
CA ASN A 19 -34.27 -13.54 -17.37
C ASN A 19 -33.71 -14.56 -18.36
N GLY A 20 -33.62 -14.23 -19.64
CA GLY A 20 -33.07 -15.12 -20.66
C GLY A 20 -34.09 -16.03 -21.32
N GLY A 21 -35.37 -15.86 -21.04
CA GLY A 21 -36.44 -16.61 -21.69
C GLY A 21 -36.67 -16.20 -23.15
N SER A 22 -36.45 -14.95 -23.47
CA SER A 22 -36.43 -14.43 -24.84
C SER A 22 -35.30 -13.40 -25.03
N TRP A 23 -34.72 -13.39 -26.23
CA TRP A 23 -33.62 -12.47 -26.57
C TRP A 23 -34.01 -11.69 -27.83
N ALA A 24 -34.02 -10.36 -27.71
CA ALA A 24 -34.28 -9.48 -28.85
C ALA A 24 -32.93 -8.93 -29.39
N ARG A 25 -32.78 -8.99 -30.69
CA ARG A 25 -31.64 -8.36 -31.38
C ARG A 25 -31.82 -6.85 -31.36
N GLN A 26 -30.87 -6.13 -30.81
CA GLN A 26 -30.83 -4.68 -30.87
C GLN A 26 -30.03 -4.29 -32.13
N GLU A 27 -30.66 -3.69 -33.11
CA GLU A 27 -29.93 -3.06 -34.20
C GLU A 27 -29.23 -1.83 -33.64
N ILE A 28 -27.90 -1.82 -33.75
CA ILE A 28 -27.14 -0.60 -33.55
C ILE A 28 -27.46 0.27 -34.72
N LEU A 29 -28.25 1.31 -34.52
CA LEU A 29 -28.39 2.38 -35.55
C LEU A 29 -26.98 2.94 -35.73
N GLU A 30 -26.42 2.77 -36.94
CA GLU A 30 -25.22 3.49 -37.35
C GLU A 30 -25.48 4.96 -37.08
N VAL A 31 -24.62 5.57 -36.30
CA VAL A 31 -24.62 7.03 -36.07
C VAL A 31 -24.31 7.63 -37.42
N GLY A 32 -25.32 8.19 -38.07
CA GLY A 32 -25.16 8.91 -39.35
C GLY A 32 -24.15 10.03 -39.11
N GLN A 33 -23.09 10.03 -39.90
CA GLN A 33 -22.21 11.18 -40.00
C GLN A 33 -23.02 12.31 -40.60
N ASP A 34 -23.32 13.33 -39.83
CA ASP A 34 -23.77 14.61 -40.39
C ASP A 34 -22.60 15.22 -41.17
N GLU A 35 -22.81 15.44 -42.44
CA GLU A 35 -21.79 15.84 -43.42
C GLU A 35 -21.14 17.21 -43.17
N ASP A 36 -21.55 17.97 -42.14
CA ASP A 36 -21.10 19.38 -41.96
C ASP A 36 -20.38 19.70 -40.65
N ASP A 37 -20.30 18.78 -39.68
CA ASP A 37 -19.53 19.04 -38.45
C ASP A 37 -18.79 17.76 -38.04
N ASN A 38 -17.47 17.82 -38.06
CA ASN A 38 -16.52 16.75 -37.66
C ASN A 38 -16.53 16.46 -36.15
N GLN A 39 -17.67 16.64 -35.49
CA GLN A 39 -17.86 16.29 -34.09
C GLN A 39 -19.04 15.32 -33.95
N PRO A 40 -18.86 14.17 -33.30
CA PRO A 40 -19.96 13.27 -32.97
C PRO A 40 -20.96 13.97 -32.07
N ALA A 41 -22.26 13.88 -32.42
CA ALA A 41 -23.33 14.42 -31.57
C ALA A 41 -23.32 13.84 -30.17
N PRO A 42 -23.53 14.65 -29.11
CA PRO A 42 -23.54 14.15 -27.74
C PRO A 42 -24.73 13.20 -27.51
N THR A 43 -24.44 11.93 -27.32
CA THR A 43 -25.45 10.93 -26.99
C THR A 43 -25.74 11.00 -25.48
N THR A 44 -26.84 11.61 -25.09
CA THR A 44 -27.38 11.57 -23.72
C THR A 44 -27.98 10.19 -23.44
N ARG A 45 -27.17 9.20 -23.09
CA ARG A 45 -27.63 7.92 -22.57
C ARG A 45 -27.19 7.72 -21.13
N PRO A 46 -28.06 7.22 -20.23
CA PRO A 46 -27.70 6.99 -18.85
C PRO A 46 -26.74 5.81 -18.71
N LEU A 47 -25.93 5.85 -17.66
CA LEU A 47 -24.81 4.98 -17.20
C LEU A 47 -25.11 3.47 -17.04
N ASN A 48 -26.05 2.88 -17.77
CA ASN A 48 -26.53 1.52 -17.51
C ASN A 48 -26.04 0.43 -18.49
N ASP A 49 -25.23 0.76 -19.46
CA ASP A 49 -24.80 -0.22 -20.46
C ASP A 49 -23.34 -0.63 -20.20
N LEU A 50 -23.18 -1.77 -19.52
CA LEU A 50 -21.92 -2.50 -19.45
C LEU A 50 -21.91 -3.54 -20.58
N ALA A 51 -21.06 -3.37 -21.58
CA ALA A 51 -20.84 -4.39 -22.61
C ALA A 51 -19.50 -5.10 -22.39
N MET A 52 -19.49 -6.40 -22.55
CA MET A 52 -18.30 -7.23 -22.49
C MET A 52 -18.09 -7.89 -23.86
N ASN A 53 -16.92 -7.76 -24.42
CA ASN A 53 -16.51 -8.44 -25.64
C ASN A 53 -15.32 -9.36 -25.36
N VAL A 54 -15.37 -10.57 -25.90
CA VAL A 54 -14.24 -11.54 -25.87
C VAL A 54 -13.81 -11.76 -27.30
N ASN A 55 -12.59 -11.34 -27.67
CA ASN A 55 -12.07 -11.56 -29.02
C ASN A 55 -11.65 -13.03 -29.24
N GLU A 56 -11.29 -13.39 -30.47
CA GLU A 56 -10.88 -14.76 -30.83
C GLU A 56 -9.61 -15.23 -30.10
N SER A 57 -8.82 -14.32 -29.53
CA SER A 57 -7.64 -14.61 -28.72
C SER A 57 -7.97 -14.82 -27.23
N GLY A 58 -9.23 -14.73 -26.82
CA GLY A 58 -9.66 -14.88 -25.43
C GLY A 58 -9.49 -13.62 -24.60
N GLU A 59 -9.20 -12.49 -25.21
CA GLU A 59 -9.06 -11.19 -24.56
C GLU A 59 -10.43 -10.60 -24.23
N ILE A 60 -10.66 -10.27 -22.98
CA ILE A 60 -11.94 -9.74 -22.49
C ILE A 60 -11.86 -8.21 -22.48
N THR A 61 -12.65 -7.57 -23.29
CA THR A 61 -12.85 -6.12 -23.27
C THR A 61 -14.19 -5.78 -22.66
N MET A 62 -14.18 -4.96 -21.62
CA MET A 62 -15.40 -4.43 -20.99
C MET A 62 -15.59 -2.98 -21.38
N TRP A 63 -16.80 -2.64 -21.83
CA TRP A 63 -17.18 -1.31 -22.27
C TRP A 63 -18.21 -0.73 -21.31
N THR A 64 -17.98 0.48 -20.82
CA THR A 64 -19.04 1.26 -20.17
C THR A 64 -19.25 2.53 -20.97
N SER A 65 -20.46 2.77 -21.45
CA SER A 65 -20.79 4.02 -22.11
C SER A 65 -21.19 5.07 -21.07
N SER A 66 -20.37 6.06 -20.85
CA SER A 66 -20.81 7.33 -20.29
C SER A 66 -20.11 8.43 -21.07
N ASP A 67 -20.92 9.30 -21.65
CA ASP A 67 -20.54 10.54 -22.31
C ASP A 67 -19.17 10.51 -23.04
N ASP A 68 -19.22 10.15 -24.32
CA ASP A 68 -18.19 10.32 -25.35
C ASP A 68 -16.90 9.50 -25.27
N ASN A 69 -16.75 8.55 -24.36
CA ASN A 69 -15.57 7.69 -24.34
C ASN A 69 -15.92 6.22 -24.09
N VAL A 70 -15.67 5.40 -25.09
CA VAL A 70 -15.68 3.95 -25.01
C VAL A 70 -14.47 3.52 -24.17
N TRP A 71 -14.71 2.83 -23.05
CA TRP A 71 -13.67 2.37 -22.16
C TRP A 71 -13.22 0.96 -22.55
N GLU A 72 -12.11 0.84 -23.23
CA GLU A 72 -11.51 -0.44 -23.55
C GLU A 72 -10.54 -0.86 -22.44
N TRP A 73 -10.85 -1.96 -21.75
CA TRP A 73 -9.98 -2.56 -20.75
C TRP A 73 -9.24 -3.74 -21.37
N GLY A 74 -8.01 -3.54 -21.78
CA GLY A 74 -7.08 -4.63 -22.08
C GLY A 74 -6.53 -5.26 -20.81
N LEU A 75 -7.34 -6.06 -20.07
CA LEU A 75 -6.95 -6.67 -18.78
C LEU A 75 -5.70 -7.54 -18.88
N LEU A 76 -5.40 -8.12 -20.05
CA LEU A 76 -4.23 -9.00 -20.26
C LEU A 76 -3.06 -8.27 -20.92
N GLY A 77 -3.28 -7.14 -21.58
CA GLY A 77 -2.23 -6.35 -22.25
C GLY A 77 -1.47 -5.38 -21.36
N GLY A 78 -1.88 -5.19 -20.10
CA GLY A 78 -1.27 -4.23 -19.17
C GLY A 78 -1.52 -2.77 -19.55
N ASP A 79 -2.42 -2.47 -20.49
CA ASP A 79 -2.84 -1.12 -20.79
C ASP A 79 -3.95 -0.68 -19.84
N LEU A 80 -3.59 0.21 -18.92
CA LEU A 80 -4.52 0.81 -17.97
C LEU A 80 -5.29 2.01 -18.55
N GLY A 81 -5.06 2.30 -19.83
CA GLY A 81 -5.70 3.38 -20.58
C GLY A 81 -5.25 4.78 -20.20
N ILE A 82 -6.06 5.76 -20.61
CA ILE A 82 -5.78 7.19 -20.44
C ILE A 82 -6.72 7.75 -19.35
N SER A 83 -6.20 8.62 -18.50
CA SER A 83 -7.00 9.39 -17.54
C SER A 83 -7.86 10.42 -18.28
N PRO A 84 -9.19 10.39 -18.13
CA PRO A 84 -10.08 11.34 -18.82
C PRO A 84 -9.88 12.79 -18.38
N ARG A 85 -9.36 12.97 -17.16
CA ARG A 85 -9.16 14.31 -16.58
C ARG A 85 -7.85 14.96 -17.00
N SER A 86 -6.78 14.18 -17.10
CA SER A 86 -5.44 14.70 -17.41
C SER A 86 -5.00 14.45 -18.85
N GLY A 87 -5.66 13.55 -19.58
CA GLY A 87 -5.24 13.11 -20.92
C GLY A 87 -3.94 12.31 -20.93
N VAL A 88 -3.42 11.91 -19.77
CA VAL A 88 -2.15 11.20 -19.62
C VAL A 88 -2.39 9.71 -19.43
N SER A 89 -1.52 8.87 -19.99
CA SER A 89 -1.56 7.41 -19.78
C SER A 89 -1.42 7.09 -18.28
N ILE A 90 -2.36 6.30 -17.75
CA ILE A 90 -2.39 5.86 -16.35
C ILE A 90 -1.16 5.01 -16.04
N SER A 91 -0.74 4.15 -16.97
CA SER A 91 0.48 3.35 -16.84
C SER A 91 1.72 4.23 -16.62
N MET A 92 1.82 5.36 -17.32
CA MET A 92 2.92 6.32 -17.14
C MET A 92 2.86 6.98 -15.75
N MET A 93 1.66 7.39 -15.30
CA MET A 93 1.48 8.00 -13.98
C MET A 93 1.89 7.02 -12.88
N ILE A 94 1.47 5.76 -12.96
CA ILE A 94 1.81 4.72 -11.98
C ILE A 94 3.31 4.40 -12.01
N LYS A 95 3.91 4.19 -13.20
CA LYS A 95 5.35 3.93 -13.36
C LYS A 95 6.22 5.03 -12.78
N ARG A 96 5.74 6.27 -12.80
CA ARG A 96 6.45 7.41 -12.22
C ARG A 96 6.35 7.45 -10.69
N ASN A 97 5.20 7.13 -10.12
CA ASN A 97 4.92 7.29 -8.69
C ASN A 97 5.25 6.02 -7.86
N LEU A 98 5.10 4.82 -8.44
CA LEU A 98 5.32 3.56 -7.74
C LEU A 98 6.74 3.40 -7.17
N PRO A 99 7.83 3.74 -7.91
CA PRO A 99 9.17 3.67 -7.34
C PRO A 99 9.38 4.58 -6.14
N ASN A 100 8.74 5.76 -6.13
CA ASN A 100 8.82 6.69 -5.01
C ASN A 100 8.18 6.09 -3.75
N SER A 101 6.96 5.54 -3.86
CA SER A 101 6.32 4.83 -2.74
C SER A 101 7.19 3.67 -2.25
N ALA A 102 7.78 2.90 -3.16
CA ALA A 102 8.67 1.80 -2.80
C ALA A 102 9.92 2.29 -2.05
N ILE A 103 10.54 3.38 -2.49
CA ILE A 103 11.70 3.99 -1.81
C ILE A 103 11.31 4.40 -0.38
N LEU A 104 10.18 5.10 -0.22
CA LEU A 104 9.71 5.54 1.10
C LEU A 104 9.40 4.34 2.00
N ALA A 105 8.70 3.32 1.48
CA ALA A 105 8.37 2.10 2.21
C ALA A 105 9.63 1.36 2.69
N VAL A 106 10.57 1.10 1.77
CA VAL A 106 11.81 0.40 2.09
C VAL A 106 12.67 1.20 3.06
N ALA A 107 12.81 2.50 2.85
CA ALA A 107 13.59 3.37 3.76
C ALA A 107 12.98 3.39 5.17
N ALA A 108 11.66 3.55 5.29
CA ALA A 108 10.98 3.50 6.58
C ALA A 108 11.15 2.14 7.26
N PHE A 109 11.03 1.04 6.52
CA PHE A 109 11.21 -0.31 7.05
C PHE A 109 12.64 -0.56 7.54
N LEU A 110 13.65 -0.14 6.76
CA LEU A 110 15.06 -0.27 7.13
C LEU A 110 15.45 0.57 8.36
N VAL A 111 14.74 1.65 8.64
CA VAL A 111 14.93 2.43 9.87
C VAL A 111 14.12 1.85 11.02
N ALA A 112 12.83 1.57 10.78
CA ALA A 112 11.91 1.12 11.82
C ALA A 112 12.31 -0.22 12.44
N VAL A 113 12.59 -1.24 11.63
CA VAL A 113 12.83 -2.59 12.13
C VAL A 113 14.09 -2.67 12.99
N PRO A 114 15.29 -2.22 12.56
CA PRO A 114 16.48 -2.30 13.41
C PRO A 114 16.37 -1.47 14.68
N THR A 115 15.82 -0.25 14.58
CA THR A 115 15.69 0.63 15.75
C THR A 115 14.71 0.08 16.77
N SER A 116 13.58 -0.46 16.31
CA SER A 116 12.57 -1.09 17.17
C SER A 116 13.10 -2.35 17.87
N LEU A 117 13.81 -3.21 17.12
CA LEU A 117 14.40 -4.42 17.67
C LEU A 117 15.48 -4.08 18.69
N ALA A 118 16.39 -3.15 18.36
CA ALA A 118 17.43 -2.72 19.29
C ALA A 118 16.84 -2.15 20.58
N ALA A 119 15.85 -1.26 20.47
CA ALA A 119 15.16 -0.69 21.61
C ALA A 119 14.40 -1.76 22.41
N GLY A 120 13.61 -2.61 21.74
CA GLY A 120 12.81 -3.66 22.40
C GLY A 120 13.66 -4.69 23.12
N VAL A 121 14.77 -5.11 22.52
CA VAL A 121 15.73 -6.01 23.15
C VAL A 121 16.39 -5.34 24.36
N TRP A 122 16.86 -4.10 24.20
CA TRP A 122 17.50 -3.38 25.29
C TRP A 122 16.59 -3.24 26.51
N VAL A 123 15.36 -2.75 26.33
CA VAL A 123 14.41 -2.57 27.43
C VAL A 123 13.87 -3.91 27.95
N GLY A 124 13.79 -4.94 27.12
CA GLY A 124 13.41 -6.30 27.54
C GLY A 124 14.46 -6.97 28.43
N VAL A 125 15.76 -6.71 28.20
CA VAL A 125 16.85 -7.19 29.05
C VAL A 125 16.97 -6.37 30.36
N HIS A 126 16.54 -5.11 30.33
CA HIS A 126 16.59 -4.19 31.48
C HIS A 126 15.17 -3.68 31.83
N PRO A 127 14.26 -4.56 32.27
CA PRO A 127 12.89 -4.17 32.59
C PRO A 127 12.88 -3.20 33.78
N ASP A 128 11.79 -2.44 33.92
CA ASP A 128 11.52 -1.50 35.00
C ASP A 128 12.50 -0.31 35.12
N THR A 129 13.41 -0.14 34.17
CA THR A 129 14.29 1.05 34.09
C THR A 129 13.50 2.29 33.64
N LYS A 130 14.10 3.47 33.91
CA LYS A 130 13.50 4.74 33.42
C LYS A 130 13.36 4.75 31.89
N LEU A 131 14.33 4.20 31.17
CA LEU A 131 14.30 4.11 29.70
C LEU A 131 13.16 3.18 29.24
N ASP A 132 12.99 2.04 29.90
CA ASP A 132 11.88 1.13 29.64
C ASP A 132 10.53 1.83 29.81
N ARG A 133 10.33 2.57 30.89
CA ARG A 133 9.08 3.32 31.11
C ARG A 133 8.83 4.39 30.04
N ILE A 134 9.87 5.17 29.69
CA ILE A 134 9.76 6.23 28.68
C ILE A 134 9.42 5.63 27.32
N LEU A 135 10.14 4.59 26.88
CA LEU A 135 9.90 3.99 25.57
C LEU A 135 8.56 3.23 25.51
N SER A 136 8.18 2.53 26.58
CA SER A 136 6.90 1.82 26.65
C SER A 136 5.71 2.78 26.68
N GLN A 137 5.77 3.86 27.46
CA GLN A 137 4.71 4.89 27.49
C GLN A 137 4.69 5.71 26.19
N GLY A 138 5.86 6.09 25.68
CA GLY A 138 5.97 6.80 24.40
C GLY A 138 5.41 5.99 23.24
N SER A 139 5.67 4.68 23.21
CA SER A 139 5.09 3.79 22.18
C SER A 139 3.56 3.70 22.27
N LEU A 140 2.98 3.73 23.48
CA LEU A 140 1.52 3.78 23.67
C LEU A 140 0.94 5.08 23.12
N LEU A 141 1.58 6.22 23.39
CA LEU A 141 1.15 7.51 22.84
C LEU A 141 1.20 7.49 21.32
N THR A 142 2.27 6.96 20.72
CA THR A 142 2.42 6.89 19.26
C THR A 142 1.34 6.02 18.61
N ILE A 143 0.99 4.86 19.20
CA ILE A 143 -0.10 4.01 18.68
C ILE A 143 -1.47 4.69 18.83
N SER A 144 -1.66 5.49 19.87
CA SER A 144 -2.94 6.18 20.11
C SER A 144 -3.19 7.36 19.17
N LEU A 145 -2.15 7.88 18.54
CA LEU A 145 -2.25 8.98 17.59
C LEU A 145 -2.44 8.44 16.16
N PRO A 146 -3.41 8.94 15.41
CA PRO A 146 -3.47 8.68 13.97
C PRO A 146 -2.20 9.15 13.27
N GLU A 147 -1.74 8.43 12.24
CA GLU A 147 -0.47 8.71 11.53
C GLU A 147 -0.39 10.13 10.97
N PHE A 148 -1.51 10.67 10.46
CA PHE A 148 -1.53 12.03 9.94
C PHE A 148 -1.27 13.07 11.05
N VAL A 149 -1.75 12.82 12.28
CA VAL A 149 -1.48 13.71 13.43
C VAL A 149 0.00 13.69 13.76
N THR A 150 0.60 12.51 13.81
CA THR A 150 2.05 12.35 14.02
C THR A 150 2.85 13.09 12.94
N GLY A 151 2.45 12.94 11.66
CA GLY A 151 3.07 13.66 10.55
C GLY A 151 2.99 15.17 10.68
N VAL A 152 1.80 15.70 11.00
CA VAL A 152 1.60 17.14 11.21
C VAL A 152 2.39 17.66 12.41
N LEU A 153 2.44 16.92 13.52
CA LEU A 153 3.26 17.29 14.68
C LEU A 153 4.75 17.32 14.34
N LEU A 154 5.25 16.37 13.57
CA LEU A 154 6.65 16.38 13.10
C LEU A 154 6.94 17.59 12.19
N ILE A 155 6.02 17.95 11.29
CA ILE A 155 6.13 19.17 10.48
C ILE A 155 6.19 20.39 11.39
N LEU A 156 5.29 20.51 12.36
CA LEU A 156 5.22 21.66 13.26
C LEU A 156 6.50 21.81 14.07
N ILE A 157 7.03 20.71 14.62
CA ILE A 157 8.23 20.73 15.45
C ILE A 157 9.50 20.92 14.60
N PHE A 158 9.73 20.06 13.63
CA PHE A 158 11.01 19.97 12.94
C PHE A 158 11.12 20.88 11.72
N SER A 159 10.02 21.28 11.13
CA SER A 159 10.02 22.21 10.00
C SER A 159 9.66 23.63 10.42
N ALA A 160 8.50 23.81 11.06
CA ALA A 160 8.01 25.17 11.35
C ALA A 160 8.75 25.86 12.53
N THR A 161 9.13 25.09 13.59
CA THR A 161 9.80 25.69 14.76
C THR A 161 11.30 25.58 14.73
N LEU A 162 11.87 24.45 14.31
CA LEU A 162 13.29 24.20 14.32
C LEU A 162 13.98 24.48 12.97
N ASP A 163 13.21 24.52 11.88
CA ASP A 163 13.69 24.70 10.49
C ASP A 163 14.79 23.71 10.08
N TRP A 164 14.70 22.47 10.58
CA TRP A 164 15.70 21.44 10.30
C TRP A 164 15.42 20.70 9.01
N PHE A 165 14.15 20.46 8.69
CA PHE A 165 13.70 19.69 7.54
C PHE A 165 12.56 20.40 6.81
N PRO A 166 12.43 20.20 5.48
CA PRO A 166 11.34 20.78 4.72
C PRO A 166 9.98 20.20 5.14
N SER A 167 8.95 21.04 5.17
CA SER A 167 7.57 20.63 5.49
C SER A 167 6.91 19.80 4.40
N SER A 168 7.40 19.88 3.17
CA SER A 168 6.82 19.25 1.99
C SER A 168 7.87 18.47 1.22
N SER A 169 7.46 17.34 0.68
CA SER A 169 8.29 16.45 -0.12
C SER A 169 7.96 16.54 -1.62
N ILE A 170 7.47 17.71 -2.06
CA ILE A 170 7.21 17.97 -3.49
C ILE A 170 8.53 17.91 -4.27
N MET A 171 8.50 17.16 -5.37
CA MET A 171 9.61 17.09 -6.33
C MET A 171 9.23 17.81 -7.62
N LEU A 172 10.18 18.55 -8.18
CA LEU A 172 10.03 19.20 -9.49
C LEU A 172 10.13 18.16 -10.63
N PRO A 173 9.59 18.44 -11.81
CA PRO A 173 9.75 17.58 -12.97
C PRO A 173 11.22 17.34 -13.29
N GLY A 174 11.65 16.07 -13.31
CA GLY A 174 13.03 15.67 -13.55
C GLY A 174 13.90 15.53 -12.29
N GLU A 175 13.43 15.97 -11.10
CA GLU A 175 14.14 15.72 -9.84
C GLU A 175 13.92 14.26 -9.39
N SER A 176 14.97 13.73 -8.78
CA SER A 176 14.97 12.46 -8.06
C SER A 176 14.94 12.70 -6.55
N VAL A 177 14.43 11.72 -5.81
CA VAL A 177 14.46 11.70 -4.34
C VAL A 177 15.90 11.88 -3.81
N TRP A 178 16.87 11.37 -4.54
CA TRP A 178 18.29 11.41 -4.17
C TRP A 178 18.93 12.79 -4.30
N ASP A 179 18.34 13.70 -5.07
CA ASP A 179 18.85 15.07 -5.22
C ASP A 179 18.65 15.90 -3.94
N ARG A 180 17.59 15.58 -3.18
CA ARG A 180 17.27 16.22 -1.90
C ARG A 180 16.79 15.22 -0.85
N PRO A 181 17.67 14.37 -0.30
CA PRO A 181 17.27 13.30 0.63
C PRO A 181 16.60 13.82 1.92
N GLY A 182 16.79 15.07 2.28
CA GLY A 182 16.13 15.71 3.43
C GLY A 182 14.60 15.70 3.37
N ILE A 183 14.02 15.65 2.16
CA ILE A 183 12.56 15.58 1.99
C ILE A 183 11.94 14.25 2.46
N LEU A 184 12.75 13.20 2.58
CA LEU A 184 12.32 11.89 3.06
C LEU A 184 12.29 11.76 4.58
N VAL A 185 13.02 12.61 5.31
CA VAL A 185 13.28 12.41 6.74
C VAL A 185 11.98 12.40 7.54
N LEU A 186 11.15 13.43 7.39
CA LEU A 186 9.89 13.53 8.13
C LEU A 186 8.87 12.44 7.73
N PRO A 187 8.64 12.13 6.43
CA PRO A 187 7.84 10.98 6.03
C PRO A 187 8.34 9.66 6.62
N ILE A 188 9.65 9.39 6.55
CA ILE A 188 10.24 8.16 7.11
C ILE A 188 10.01 8.10 8.63
N LEU A 189 10.24 9.19 9.35
CA LEU A 189 10.02 9.23 10.81
C LEU A 189 8.55 9.00 11.16
N THR A 190 7.62 9.50 10.36
CA THR A 190 6.18 9.30 10.59
C THR A 190 5.81 7.81 10.47
N VAL A 191 6.17 7.16 9.38
CA VAL A 191 5.92 5.72 9.18
C VAL A 191 6.69 4.89 10.21
N THR A 192 7.95 5.25 10.48
CA THR A 192 8.79 4.59 11.50
C THR A 192 8.15 4.65 12.87
N GLY A 193 7.56 5.77 13.28
CA GLY A 193 6.94 5.93 14.60
C GLY A 193 5.85 4.89 14.87
N ALA A 194 4.97 4.67 13.91
CA ALA A 194 3.91 3.67 13.99
C ALA A 194 4.47 2.24 14.08
N LEU A 195 5.36 1.86 13.17
CA LEU A 195 6.00 0.54 13.15
C LEU A 195 6.84 0.29 14.41
N PHE A 196 7.59 1.30 14.86
CA PHE A 196 8.45 1.23 16.03
C PHE A 196 7.66 0.80 17.27
N ALA A 197 6.51 1.42 17.47
CA ALA A 197 5.70 1.17 18.66
C ALA A 197 5.22 -0.29 18.74
N TYR A 198 4.79 -0.89 17.63
CA TYR A 198 4.34 -2.29 17.58
C TYR A 198 5.51 -3.27 17.76
N ILE A 199 6.56 -3.10 16.96
CA ILE A 199 7.69 -4.05 16.93
C ILE A 199 8.47 -4.01 18.24
N MET A 200 8.75 -2.80 18.78
CA MET A 200 9.49 -2.63 20.03
C MET A 200 8.76 -3.30 21.21
N ARG A 201 7.46 -3.09 21.33
CA ARG A 201 6.66 -3.69 22.43
C ARG A 201 6.61 -5.22 22.34
N MET A 202 6.47 -5.76 21.13
CA MET A 202 6.48 -7.20 20.94
C MET A 202 7.85 -7.80 21.23
N ALA A 203 8.92 -7.18 20.74
CA ALA A 203 10.29 -7.61 21.04
C ALA A 203 10.57 -7.56 22.54
N ARG A 204 10.16 -6.47 23.23
CA ARG A 204 10.28 -6.34 24.69
C ARG A 204 9.58 -7.48 25.43
N SER A 205 8.30 -7.73 25.10
CA SER A 205 7.50 -8.78 25.75
C SER A 205 8.14 -10.17 25.59
N ASN A 206 8.52 -10.50 24.36
CA ASN A 206 9.15 -11.78 24.06
C ASN A 206 10.52 -11.95 24.74
N VAL A 207 11.32 -10.88 24.81
CA VAL A 207 12.61 -10.92 25.50
C VAL A 207 12.42 -11.15 27.00
N ILE A 208 11.47 -10.47 27.64
CA ILE A 208 11.16 -10.66 29.07
C ILE A 208 10.70 -12.11 29.34
N GLU A 209 9.81 -12.63 28.50
CA GLU A 209 9.30 -14.00 28.61
C GLU A 209 10.45 -15.02 28.55
N VAL A 210 11.30 -14.89 27.53
CA VAL A 210 12.44 -15.80 27.33
C VAL A 210 13.48 -15.64 28.42
N MET A 211 13.76 -14.43 28.90
CA MET A 211 14.67 -14.19 30.01
C MET A 211 14.26 -14.92 31.33
N ASN A 212 12.95 -15.09 31.54
CA ASN A 212 12.40 -15.79 32.69
C ASN A 212 12.35 -17.33 32.52
N SER A 213 12.76 -17.86 31.36
CA SER A 213 12.76 -19.30 31.11
C SER A 213 13.85 -20.06 31.91
N ASP A 214 13.59 -21.33 32.23
CA ASP A 214 14.49 -22.16 33.02
C ASP A 214 15.84 -22.38 32.31
N TYR A 215 15.88 -22.52 31.03
CA TYR A 215 17.14 -22.71 30.29
C TYR A 215 18.04 -21.46 30.29
N VAL A 216 17.44 -20.26 30.29
CA VAL A 216 18.21 -19.00 30.44
C VAL A 216 18.72 -18.88 31.86
N ARG A 217 17.89 -19.20 32.85
CA ARG A 217 18.31 -19.24 34.26
C ARG A 217 19.45 -20.22 34.48
N ALA A 218 19.38 -21.41 33.88
CA ALA A 218 20.46 -22.40 33.96
C ALA A 218 21.76 -21.90 33.31
N ALA A 219 21.66 -21.15 32.19
CA ALA A 219 22.83 -20.55 31.54
C ALA A 219 23.52 -19.50 32.43
N ILE A 220 22.73 -18.68 33.11
CA ILE A 220 23.25 -17.69 34.09
C ILE A 220 23.92 -18.38 35.26
N LEU A 221 23.31 -19.43 35.83
CA LEU A 221 23.89 -20.20 36.94
C LEU A 221 25.19 -20.90 36.57
N LYS A 222 25.40 -21.25 35.30
CA LYS A 222 26.67 -21.75 34.76
C LYS A 222 27.75 -20.68 34.61
N GLY A 223 27.48 -19.43 34.97
CA GLY A 223 28.46 -18.34 34.93
C GLY A 223 28.67 -17.74 33.53
N LEU A 224 27.76 -17.96 32.59
CA LEU A 224 27.89 -17.35 31.26
C LEU A 224 27.68 -15.83 31.36
N PRO A 225 28.52 -15.02 30.70
CA PRO A 225 28.37 -13.57 30.74
C PRO A 225 27.06 -13.15 30.02
N MET A 226 26.37 -12.14 30.57
CA MET A 226 25.03 -11.74 30.14
C MET A 226 24.93 -11.46 28.62
N HIS A 227 25.92 -10.81 28.01
CA HIS A 227 25.91 -10.57 26.55
C HIS A 227 25.84 -11.87 25.75
N ARG A 228 26.53 -12.94 26.20
CA ARG A 228 26.51 -14.26 25.56
C ARG A 228 25.17 -14.95 25.78
N VAL A 229 24.58 -14.81 26.95
CA VAL A 229 23.24 -15.32 27.27
C VAL A 229 22.21 -14.65 26.32
N VAL A 230 22.23 -13.33 26.21
CA VAL A 230 21.30 -12.59 25.35
C VAL A 230 21.45 -13.00 23.90
N ILE A 231 22.66 -12.92 23.34
CA ILE A 231 22.87 -13.16 21.90
C ILE A 231 22.61 -14.62 21.51
N ARG A 232 23.02 -15.59 22.34
CA ARG A 232 23.03 -17.00 21.98
C ARG A 232 21.83 -17.79 22.49
N HIS A 233 21.16 -17.33 23.53
CA HIS A 233 20.06 -18.05 24.17
C HIS A 233 18.74 -17.30 24.14
N VAL A 234 18.75 -15.97 24.30
CA VAL A 234 17.52 -15.17 24.34
C VAL A 234 17.06 -14.76 22.94
N LEU A 235 17.90 -14.07 22.18
CA LEU A 235 17.51 -13.50 20.87
C LEU A 235 16.97 -14.54 19.88
N PRO A 236 17.61 -15.73 19.69
CA PRO A 236 17.11 -16.68 18.71
C PRO A 236 15.69 -17.17 18.99
N ASN A 237 15.29 -17.22 20.27
CA ASN A 237 13.96 -17.66 20.68
C ASN A 237 12.96 -16.50 20.76
N ALA A 238 13.38 -15.35 21.30
CA ALA A 238 12.53 -14.16 21.41
C ALA A 238 12.19 -13.53 20.07
N MET A 239 13.05 -13.68 19.05
CA MET A 239 12.82 -13.09 17.74
C MET A 239 11.79 -13.85 16.89
N LEU A 240 11.54 -15.13 17.12
CA LEU A 240 10.59 -15.91 16.32
C LEU A 240 9.18 -15.28 16.27
N PRO A 241 8.52 -14.97 17.41
CA PRO A 241 7.22 -14.29 17.37
C PRO A 241 7.34 -12.84 16.87
N THR A 242 8.47 -12.17 17.14
CA THR A 242 8.70 -10.80 16.69
C THR A 242 8.78 -10.70 15.15
N ILE A 243 9.43 -11.67 14.48
CA ILE A 243 9.49 -11.75 13.01
C ILE A 243 8.09 -11.86 12.40
N THR A 244 7.20 -12.64 13.03
CA THR A 244 5.80 -12.74 12.57
C THR A 244 5.10 -11.37 12.62
N VAL A 245 5.31 -10.62 13.70
CA VAL A 245 4.74 -9.26 13.82
C VAL A 245 5.33 -8.34 12.76
N ILE A 246 6.65 -8.39 12.52
CA ILE A 246 7.29 -7.61 11.46
C ILE A 246 6.67 -7.94 10.10
N ALA A 247 6.53 -9.22 9.77
CA ALA A 247 5.93 -9.67 8.53
C ALA A 247 4.49 -9.14 8.34
N ASN A 248 3.65 -9.24 9.36
CA ASN A 248 2.28 -8.73 9.32
C ASN A 248 2.22 -7.20 9.17
N ASN A 249 3.18 -6.47 9.76
CA ASN A 249 3.23 -5.02 9.64
C ASN A 249 3.69 -4.53 8.26
N VAL A 250 4.33 -5.35 7.45
CA VAL A 250 4.67 -4.99 6.06
C VAL A 250 3.41 -4.64 5.27
N GLY A 251 2.38 -5.48 5.34
CA GLY A 251 1.11 -5.21 4.68
C GLY A 251 0.41 -3.95 5.22
N TRP A 252 0.30 -3.82 6.55
CA TRP A 252 -0.35 -2.68 7.19
C TRP A 252 0.33 -1.34 6.85
N MET A 253 1.65 -1.33 6.69
CA MET A 253 2.43 -0.15 6.32
C MET A 253 1.95 0.51 5.02
N PHE A 254 1.48 -0.27 4.04
CA PHE A 254 0.99 0.29 2.77
C PHE A 254 -0.27 1.15 2.96
N GLY A 255 -1.14 0.82 3.94
CA GLY A 255 -2.29 1.66 4.27
C GLY A 255 -1.87 3.02 4.85
N GLY A 256 -0.93 3.01 5.79
CA GLY A 256 -0.36 4.22 6.39
C GLY A 256 0.41 5.07 5.40
N LEU A 257 1.09 4.44 4.44
CA LEU A 257 1.87 5.13 3.42
C LEU A 257 1.02 6.09 2.57
N ILE A 258 -0.23 5.73 2.25
CA ILE A 258 -1.16 6.59 1.50
C ILE A 258 -1.37 7.91 2.23
N ILE A 259 -1.59 7.84 3.54
CA ILE A 259 -1.83 8.99 4.40
C ILE A 259 -0.57 9.86 4.49
N VAL A 260 0.58 9.24 4.73
CA VAL A 260 1.87 9.96 4.86
C VAL A 260 2.25 10.64 3.56
N GLU A 261 2.11 9.98 2.41
CA GLU A 261 2.35 10.60 1.09
C GLU A 261 1.48 11.83 0.86
N SER A 262 0.24 11.81 1.32
CA SER A 262 -0.67 12.94 1.21
C SER A 262 -0.25 14.09 2.13
N VAL A 263 0.03 13.81 3.40
CA VAL A 263 0.41 14.83 4.41
C VAL A 263 1.65 15.59 3.98
N PHE A 264 2.66 14.88 3.48
CA PHE A 264 3.93 15.49 3.06
C PHE A 264 3.95 15.90 1.59
N ALA A 265 2.84 15.75 0.86
CA ALA A 265 2.75 15.98 -0.57
C ALA A 265 3.82 15.19 -1.38
N TYR A 266 4.22 14.03 -0.90
CA TYR A 266 5.20 13.16 -1.54
C TYR A 266 4.60 12.50 -2.79
N PRO A 267 5.29 12.50 -3.94
CA PRO A 267 4.74 12.01 -5.21
C PRO A 267 4.78 10.48 -5.31
N GLY A 268 3.94 9.83 -4.53
CA GLY A 268 3.75 8.38 -4.51
C GLY A 268 2.41 7.94 -5.07
N VAL A 269 2.17 6.62 -5.07
CA VAL A 269 0.94 6.00 -5.60
C VAL A 269 -0.26 6.27 -4.69
N GLY A 270 -0.05 6.36 -3.38
CA GLY A 270 -1.12 6.70 -2.44
C GLY A 270 -1.66 8.12 -2.67
N ARG A 271 -0.76 9.09 -2.89
CA ARG A 271 -1.16 10.44 -3.26
C ARG A 271 -1.86 10.48 -4.63
N LEU A 272 -1.42 9.66 -5.58
CA LEU A 272 -2.07 9.52 -6.88
C LEU A 272 -3.50 9.00 -6.73
N LEU A 273 -3.74 8.04 -5.81
CA LEU A 273 -5.07 7.53 -5.48
C LEU A 273 -5.98 8.64 -4.94
N LEU A 274 -5.49 9.44 -3.99
CA LEU A 274 -6.28 10.56 -3.43
C LEU A 274 -6.58 11.62 -4.48
N MET A 275 -5.62 11.94 -5.36
CA MET A 275 -5.85 12.84 -6.47
C MET A 275 -6.94 12.32 -7.42
N ALA A 276 -6.99 11.00 -7.67
CA ALA A 276 -8.02 10.39 -8.48
C ALA A 276 -9.43 10.54 -7.84
N ILE A 277 -9.51 10.44 -6.51
CA ILE A 277 -10.77 10.68 -5.76
C ILE A 277 -11.20 12.15 -5.90
N ASP A 278 -10.29 13.07 -5.63
CA ASP A 278 -10.58 14.52 -5.64
C ASP A 278 -11.03 15.00 -7.03
N THR A 279 -10.41 14.45 -8.08
CA THR A 279 -10.74 14.79 -9.48
C THR A 279 -11.90 13.96 -10.03
N ARG A 280 -12.43 13.00 -9.27
CA ARG A 280 -13.46 12.03 -9.70
C ARG A 280 -13.04 11.26 -10.97
N ASP A 281 -11.76 10.93 -11.08
CA ASP A 281 -11.22 10.12 -12.16
C ASP A 281 -11.36 8.64 -11.80
N VAL A 282 -12.50 8.06 -12.13
CA VAL A 282 -12.83 6.67 -11.78
C VAL A 282 -11.83 5.67 -12.37
N ARG A 283 -11.35 5.91 -13.58
CA ARG A 283 -10.41 5.01 -14.25
C ARG A 283 -9.04 5.01 -13.56
N LEU A 284 -8.53 6.20 -13.27
CA LEU A 284 -7.30 6.36 -12.51
C LEU A 284 -7.44 5.76 -11.10
N LEU A 285 -8.58 5.98 -10.45
CA LEU A 285 -8.88 5.42 -9.13
C LEU A 285 -8.84 3.89 -9.13
N GLN A 286 -9.57 3.25 -10.05
CA GLN A 286 -9.64 1.79 -10.13
C GLN A 286 -8.25 1.18 -10.43
N SER A 287 -7.53 1.74 -11.41
CA SER A 287 -6.20 1.27 -11.80
C SER A 287 -5.19 1.42 -10.66
N THR A 288 -5.21 2.55 -9.98
CA THR A 288 -4.31 2.82 -8.86
C THR A 288 -4.63 1.93 -7.66
N ALA A 289 -5.92 1.73 -7.35
CA ALA A 289 -6.35 0.83 -6.29
C ALA A 289 -5.95 -0.62 -6.58
N LEU A 290 -6.11 -1.08 -7.83
CA LEU A 290 -5.68 -2.42 -8.25
C LEU A 290 -4.17 -2.62 -8.06
N VAL A 291 -3.37 -1.64 -8.46
CA VAL A 291 -1.90 -1.71 -8.28
C VAL A 291 -1.52 -1.72 -6.82
N ILE A 292 -2.11 -0.88 -5.97
CA ILE A 292 -1.87 -0.88 -4.53
C ILE A 292 -2.24 -2.23 -3.91
N ALA A 293 -3.43 -2.78 -4.26
CA ALA A 293 -3.87 -4.08 -3.79
C ALA A 293 -2.93 -5.21 -4.23
N SER A 294 -2.43 -5.16 -5.47
CA SER A 294 -1.45 -6.12 -5.99
C SER A 294 -0.13 -6.03 -5.23
N VAL A 295 0.41 -4.83 -5.03
CA VAL A 295 1.65 -4.62 -4.26
C VAL A 295 1.47 -5.12 -2.83
N TYR A 296 0.34 -4.83 -2.19
CA TYR A 296 -0.01 -5.33 -0.86
C TYR A 296 -0.02 -6.87 -0.82
N ALA A 297 -0.70 -7.51 -1.76
CA ALA A 297 -0.79 -8.97 -1.83
C ALA A 297 0.58 -9.63 -2.05
N PHE A 298 1.39 -9.10 -2.98
CA PHE A 298 2.75 -9.60 -3.21
C PHE A 298 3.66 -9.38 -2.01
N SER A 299 3.54 -8.24 -1.33
CA SER A 299 4.34 -7.95 -0.14
C SER A 299 4.01 -8.88 1.01
N ASN A 300 2.72 -9.19 1.24
CA ASN A 300 2.31 -10.17 2.23
C ASN A 300 2.79 -11.57 1.88
N LEU A 301 2.64 -11.99 0.62
CA LEU A 301 3.16 -13.28 0.17
C LEU A 301 4.67 -13.39 0.37
N ALA A 302 5.43 -12.34 0.04
CA ALA A 302 6.87 -12.31 0.28
C ALA A 302 7.22 -12.37 1.77
N ALA A 303 6.46 -11.68 2.62
CA ALA A 303 6.61 -11.73 4.08
C ALA A 303 6.32 -13.13 4.64
N ASP A 304 5.26 -13.79 4.17
CA ASP A 304 4.90 -15.16 4.57
C ASP A 304 5.96 -16.17 4.12
N MET A 305 6.48 -16.04 2.90
CA MET A 305 7.58 -16.87 2.42
C MET A 305 8.85 -16.65 3.26
N ALA A 306 9.21 -15.40 3.55
CA ALA A 306 10.35 -15.08 4.39
C ALA A 306 10.18 -15.67 5.80
N TYR A 307 8.98 -15.58 6.37
CA TYR A 307 8.65 -16.19 7.66
C TYR A 307 8.80 -17.71 7.62
N GLY A 308 8.31 -18.39 6.57
CA GLY A 308 8.45 -19.83 6.39
C GLY A 308 9.92 -20.29 6.31
N VAL A 309 10.78 -19.48 5.69
CA VAL A 309 12.23 -19.75 5.60
C VAL A 309 12.93 -19.51 6.95
N LEU A 310 12.56 -18.44 7.67
CA LEU A 310 13.20 -18.04 8.92
C LEU A 310 12.73 -18.87 10.12
N ASN A 311 11.58 -19.53 10.04
CA ASN A 311 11.05 -20.36 11.14
C ASN A 311 11.30 -21.85 10.91
N PRO A 312 12.37 -22.44 11.50
CA PRO A 312 12.72 -23.83 11.28
C PRO A 312 11.67 -24.82 11.85
N ARG A 313 10.79 -24.38 12.75
CA ARG A 313 9.73 -25.23 13.33
C ARG A 313 8.64 -25.59 12.32
N LEU A 314 8.42 -24.76 11.29
CA LEU A 314 7.47 -25.04 10.22
C LEU A 314 7.98 -26.05 9.18
N ARG A 315 9.29 -26.32 9.16
CA ARG A 315 9.89 -27.34 8.25
C ARG A 315 9.71 -28.77 8.76
N LEU A 316 9.28 -28.96 9.99
CA LEU A 316 9.15 -30.25 10.66
C LEU A 316 7.70 -30.69 10.87
N ALA A 317 6.74 -29.92 10.44
CA ALA A 317 5.32 -30.22 10.38
C ALA A 317 4.87 -30.48 8.92
#